data_42e14bb4b9f5bc815cb6d2d48c5fd51b
#
_entry.id   42e14bb4b9f5bc815cb6d2d48c5fd51b
#
_cell.length_a   1.000
_cell.length_b   1.000
_cell.length_c   1.000
_cell.angle_alpha   90.00
_cell.angle_beta   90.00
_cell.angle_gamma   90.00
#
_symmetry.space_group_name_H-M   'P 1'
#
loop_
_entity.id
_entity.type
_entity.pdbx_description
1 polymer ?
#
loop_
_entity_poly.entity_id
_entity_poly.type
_entity_poly.pdbx_seq_one_letter_code
_entity_poly.pdbx_strand_id
1 'polypeptide(L)'
;IDRLSRVVPQLCKVAPNTNKYHIEDVHRAGGIMAILGELARAGKLHTDTPTVHAPTLGAALAEWDVMAQPAEAVQTFYKAGPGGVPTQVAFSQSARWPSLDTDRAQGCIRSMDHAFSQEGGLAVLHGNIALDGCVVKTAGVDDSLLVFEGPAHVVESQDEAVEHILNDQVKAGDVVVVRYEGPKGGPGMQEMLYPTSYLKGVGLGPKCALITDGRFSGG
;
A
#
# COMPACT_ATOMS: atom_id res chain seq x y z
N ILE A 1 -9.06 -10.71 -7.39
CA ILE A 1 -8.03 -10.03 -6.59
C ILE A 1 -7.22 -11.07 -5.81
N ASP A 2 -7.81 -11.91 -4.95
CA ASP A 2 -7.11 -12.89 -4.11
C ASP A 2 -6.14 -13.78 -4.91
N ARG A 3 -6.60 -14.38 -6.03
CA ARG A 3 -5.75 -15.20 -6.91
C ARG A 3 -4.55 -14.43 -7.47
N LEU A 4 -4.73 -13.16 -7.83
CA LEU A 4 -3.63 -12.33 -8.35
C LEU A 4 -2.66 -11.94 -7.23
N SER A 5 -3.17 -11.63 -6.05
CA SER A 5 -2.34 -11.31 -4.88
C SER A 5 -1.40 -12.46 -4.49
N ARG A 6 -1.82 -13.71 -4.69
CA ARG A 6 -0.99 -14.90 -4.39
C ARG A 6 0.14 -15.15 -5.40
N VAL A 7 0.09 -14.52 -6.59
CA VAL A 7 1.06 -14.77 -7.67
C VAL A 7 1.83 -13.53 -8.11
N VAL A 8 1.44 -12.36 -7.62
CA VAL A 8 2.11 -11.09 -7.87
C VAL A 8 2.72 -10.60 -6.56
N PRO A 9 4.06 -10.59 -6.43
CA PRO A 9 4.72 -10.21 -5.19
C PRO A 9 4.65 -8.71 -4.91
N GLN A 10 4.96 -8.33 -3.68
CA GLN A 10 5.10 -6.94 -3.29
C GLN A 10 6.49 -6.42 -3.68
N LEU A 11 6.57 -5.67 -4.78
CA LEU A 11 7.83 -5.14 -5.30
C LEU A 11 8.20 -3.75 -4.76
N CYS A 12 7.25 -3.03 -4.18
CA CYS A 12 7.47 -1.68 -3.65
C CYS A 12 6.80 -1.52 -2.30
N LYS A 13 7.49 -0.91 -1.34
CA LYS A 13 6.96 -0.62 -0.01
C LYS A 13 7.38 0.79 0.40
N VAL A 14 6.38 1.63 0.74
CA VAL A 14 6.57 3.05 1.08
C VAL A 14 5.76 3.42 2.31
N ALA A 15 6.04 4.58 2.89
CA ALA A 15 5.27 5.14 4.00
C ALA A 15 3.75 5.12 3.67
N PRO A 16 2.88 4.79 4.64
CA PRO A 16 3.16 4.55 6.06
C PRO A 16 3.59 3.12 6.42
N ASN A 17 3.73 2.21 5.45
CA ASN A 17 4.10 0.80 5.68
C ASN A 17 5.60 0.59 5.91
N THR A 18 6.41 1.64 5.78
CA THR A 18 7.83 1.69 6.13
C THR A 18 8.22 3.14 6.40
N ASN A 19 9.22 3.35 7.25
CA ASN A 19 9.82 4.67 7.48
C ASN A 19 10.99 4.96 6.55
N LYS A 20 11.38 3.99 5.69
CA LYS A 20 12.59 4.09 4.87
C LYS A 20 12.35 4.83 3.56
N TYR A 21 11.20 4.61 2.92
CA TYR A 21 10.89 5.13 1.59
C TYR A 21 9.59 5.90 1.56
N HIS A 22 9.54 6.95 0.75
CA HIS A 22 8.39 7.80 0.49
C HIS A 22 8.04 7.79 -1.01
N ILE A 23 6.97 8.47 -1.40
CA ILE A 23 6.53 8.48 -2.80
C ILE A 23 7.57 9.10 -3.75
N GLU A 24 8.41 10.03 -3.26
CA GLU A 24 9.50 10.61 -4.04
C GLU A 24 10.59 9.57 -4.38
N ASP A 25 10.82 8.58 -3.50
CA ASP A 25 11.75 7.49 -3.77
C ASP A 25 11.23 6.57 -4.88
N VAL A 26 9.90 6.33 -4.92
CA VAL A 26 9.26 5.61 -6.03
C VAL A 26 9.47 6.35 -7.34
N HIS A 27 9.28 7.67 -7.36
CA HIS A 27 9.54 8.48 -8.56
C HIS A 27 11.00 8.35 -9.00
N ARG A 28 11.95 8.56 -8.10
CA ARG A 28 13.39 8.42 -8.35
C ARG A 28 13.78 7.02 -8.84
N ALA A 29 13.06 5.99 -8.41
CA ALA A 29 13.27 4.60 -8.84
C ALA A 29 12.64 4.27 -10.21
N GLY A 30 11.99 5.23 -10.87
CA GLY A 30 11.35 5.09 -12.17
C GLY A 30 9.83 4.95 -12.12
N GLY A 31 9.22 5.22 -10.97
CA GLY A 31 7.76 5.30 -10.82
C GLY A 31 7.03 3.98 -11.10
N ILE A 32 5.78 4.12 -11.50
CA ILE A 32 4.93 2.96 -11.86
C ILE A 32 5.51 2.19 -13.05
N MET A 33 6.15 2.87 -14.00
CA MET A 33 6.72 2.19 -15.16
C MET A 33 7.86 1.24 -14.79
N ALA A 34 8.65 1.57 -13.77
CA ALA A 34 9.67 0.65 -13.25
C ALA A 34 9.05 -0.57 -12.55
N ILE A 35 7.96 -0.40 -11.78
CA ILE A 35 7.23 -1.53 -11.16
C ILE A 35 6.66 -2.45 -12.26
N LEU A 36 6.00 -1.87 -13.26
CA LEU A 36 5.48 -2.62 -14.40
C LEU A 36 6.59 -3.28 -15.21
N GLY A 37 7.74 -2.62 -15.35
CA GLY A 37 8.93 -3.18 -15.98
C GLY A 37 9.44 -4.44 -15.28
N GLU A 38 9.50 -4.44 -13.93
CA GLU A 38 9.87 -5.64 -13.16
C GLU A 38 8.87 -6.77 -13.36
N LEU A 39 7.56 -6.48 -13.36
CA LEU A 39 6.52 -7.47 -13.63
C LEU A 39 6.59 -8.02 -15.07
N ALA A 40 6.91 -7.18 -16.04
CA ALA A 40 7.08 -7.59 -17.44
C ALA A 40 8.30 -8.52 -17.62
N ARG A 41 9.45 -8.17 -17.00
CA ARG A 41 10.64 -9.03 -17.00
C ARG A 41 10.38 -10.41 -16.38
N ALA A 42 9.49 -10.46 -15.39
CA ALA A 42 9.06 -11.70 -14.73
C ALA A 42 7.94 -12.45 -15.48
N GLY A 43 7.50 -11.99 -16.65
CA GLY A 43 6.42 -12.61 -17.41
C GLY A 43 5.06 -12.56 -16.71
N LYS A 44 4.84 -11.58 -15.83
CA LYS A 44 3.60 -11.41 -15.06
C LYS A 44 2.66 -10.36 -15.65
N LEU A 45 2.99 -9.80 -16.83
CA LEU A 45 2.27 -8.69 -17.43
C LEU A 45 2.01 -8.95 -18.92
N HIS A 46 0.81 -8.61 -19.37
CA HIS A 46 0.46 -8.61 -20.79
C HIS A 46 0.95 -7.31 -21.45
N THR A 47 2.09 -7.38 -22.14
CA THR A 47 2.76 -6.21 -22.70
C THR A 47 2.21 -5.78 -24.07
N ASP A 48 1.37 -6.58 -24.69
CA ASP A 48 0.66 -6.32 -25.96
C ASP A 48 -0.61 -5.47 -25.80
N THR A 49 -1.02 -5.21 -24.54
CA THR A 49 -2.21 -4.40 -24.21
C THR A 49 -2.00 -2.94 -24.64
N PRO A 50 -2.98 -2.33 -25.35
CA PRO A 50 -2.89 -0.91 -25.73
C PRO A 50 -2.93 0.03 -24.52
N THR A 51 -2.29 1.19 -24.63
CA THR A 51 -2.31 2.25 -23.62
C THR A 51 -2.76 3.56 -24.25
N VAL A 52 -3.10 4.57 -23.42
CA VAL A 52 -3.53 5.90 -23.92
C VAL A 52 -2.41 6.70 -24.58
N HIS A 53 -1.14 6.41 -24.30
CA HIS A 53 0.00 7.20 -24.77
C HIS A 53 0.99 6.40 -25.65
N ALA A 54 0.78 5.11 -25.78
CA ALA A 54 1.63 4.25 -26.61
C ALA A 54 0.80 3.14 -27.25
N PRO A 55 1.23 2.60 -28.41
CA PRO A 55 0.52 1.52 -29.09
C PRO A 55 0.31 0.27 -28.22
N THR A 56 1.30 -0.05 -27.40
CA THR A 56 1.25 -1.16 -26.43
C THR A 56 1.94 -0.80 -25.13
N LEU A 57 1.62 -1.52 -24.09
CA LEU A 57 2.31 -1.38 -22.79
C LEU A 57 3.81 -1.70 -22.93
N GLY A 58 4.18 -2.67 -23.76
CA GLY A 58 5.58 -2.98 -24.05
C GLY A 58 6.32 -1.80 -24.69
N ALA A 59 5.69 -1.08 -25.62
CA ALA A 59 6.26 0.14 -26.19
C ALA A 59 6.43 1.25 -25.14
N ALA A 60 5.44 1.43 -24.28
CA ALA A 60 5.52 2.37 -23.16
C ALA A 60 6.67 2.02 -22.19
N LEU A 61 6.83 0.75 -21.86
CA LEU A 61 7.92 0.29 -20.99
C LEU A 61 9.30 0.46 -21.64
N ALA A 62 9.43 0.21 -22.93
CA ALA A 62 10.67 0.43 -23.66
C ALA A 62 11.12 1.90 -23.63
N GLU A 63 10.17 2.83 -23.61
CA GLU A 63 10.43 4.28 -23.53
C GLU A 63 10.70 4.77 -22.10
N TRP A 64 9.91 4.29 -21.11
CA TRP A 64 9.83 4.89 -19.78
C TRP A 64 10.43 4.08 -18.65
N ASP A 65 10.70 2.79 -18.82
CA ASP A 65 11.32 2.00 -17.76
C ASP A 65 12.81 2.37 -17.63
N VAL A 66 13.20 2.85 -16.46
CA VAL A 66 14.59 3.28 -16.18
C VAL A 66 15.61 2.14 -16.31
N MET A 67 15.18 0.89 -16.27
CA MET A 67 16.04 -0.29 -16.50
C MET A 67 16.18 -0.64 -17.98
N ALA A 68 15.36 -0.08 -18.87
CA ALA A 68 15.42 -0.25 -20.32
C ALA A 68 16.36 0.74 -21.01
N GLN A 69 17.21 1.44 -20.26
CA GLN A 69 18.12 2.47 -20.76
C GLN A 69 17.40 3.59 -21.54
N PRO A 70 16.42 4.26 -20.93
CA PRO A 70 15.60 5.27 -21.59
C PRO A 70 16.41 6.49 -21.98
N ALA A 71 15.84 7.32 -22.87
CA ALA A 71 16.43 8.57 -23.30
C ALA A 71 16.76 9.49 -22.10
N GLU A 72 17.73 10.39 -22.28
CA GLU A 72 18.20 11.33 -21.25
C GLU A 72 17.04 12.18 -20.67
N ALA A 73 16.08 12.57 -21.51
CA ALA A 73 14.91 13.32 -21.08
C ALA A 73 14.08 12.57 -20.02
N VAL A 74 13.88 11.25 -20.18
CA VAL A 74 13.18 10.39 -19.24
C VAL A 74 13.98 10.24 -17.94
N GLN A 75 15.30 10.03 -18.04
CA GLN A 75 16.17 9.99 -16.87
C GLN A 75 16.12 11.30 -16.08
N THR A 76 16.14 12.42 -16.80
CA THR A 76 16.04 13.77 -16.21
C THR A 76 14.70 13.97 -15.50
N PHE A 77 13.60 13.48 -16.09
CA PHE A 77 12.27 13.51 -15.49
C PHE A 77 12.25 12.78 -14.15
N TYR A 78 12.75 11.55 -14.08
CA TYR A 78 12.75 10.78 -12.85
C TYR A 78 13.77 11.24 -11.79
N LYS A 79 14.74 12.05 -12.15
CA LYS A 79 15.66 12.69 -11.20
C LYS A 79 15.07 13.95 -10.55
N ALA A 80 13.97 14.48 -11.06
CA ALA A 80 13.35 15.67 -10.49
C ALA A 80 12.78 15.40 -9.10
N GLY A 81 13.08 16.26 -8.13
CA GLY A 81 12.49 16.21 -6.80
C GLY A 81 11.05 16.74 -6.80
N PRO A 82 10.15 16.25 -5.93
CA PRO A 82 8.82 16.81 -5.75
C PRO A 82 8.88 18.29 -5.38
N GLY A 83 8.05 19.10 -6.03
CA GLY A 83 8.11 20.55 -5.83
C GLY A 83 9.43 21.19 -6.25
N GLY A 84 10.29 20.47 -6.96
CA GLY A 84 11.57 20.92 -7.45
C GLY A 84 12.74 20.83 -6.43
N VAL A 85 12.55 20.20 -5.27
CA VAL A 85 13.62 20.06 -4.26
C VAL A 85 13.62 18.62 -3.70
N PRO A 86 14.76 17.91 -3.77
CA PRO A 86 14.91 16.63 -3.08
C PRO A 86 14.89 16.80 -1.56
N THR A 87 13.88 16.28 -0.89
CA THR A 87 13.65 16.50 0.55
C THR A 87 14.63 15.76 1.45
N GLN A 88 15.27 14.69 0.94
CA GLN A 88 16.23 13.88 1.70
C GLN A 88 17.65 14.48 1.77
N VAL A 89 17.89 15.57 1.06
CA VAL A 89 19.19 16.23 1.06
C VAL A 89 19.05 17.57 1.78
N ALA A 90 19.44 17.60 3.04
CA ALA A 90 19.37 18.82 3.86
C ALA A 90 20.15 19.96 3.20
N PHE A 91 19.54 21.14 3.16
CA PHE A 91 20.13 22.37 2.58
C PHE A 91 20.51 22.28 1.11
N SER A 92 20.01 21.28 0.36
CA SER A 92 20.27 21.17 -1.08
C SER A 92 19.70 22.36 -1.84
N GLN A 93 20.49 22.87 -2.80
CA GLN A 93 20.07 23.86 -3.77
C GLN A 93 19.75 23.22 -5.14
N SER A 94 19.87 21.92 -5.25
CA SER A 94 19.56 21.18 -6.47
C SER A 94 18.07 20.82 -6.54
N ALA A 95 17.46 21.08 -7.69
CA ALA A 95 16.10 20.64 -8.00
C ALA A 95 16.02 19.16 -8.45
N ARG A 96 17.15 18.45 -8.43
CA ARG A 96 17.26 17.09 -8.98
C ARG A 96 18.16 16.21 -8.11
N TRP A 97 17.83 14.93 -8.09
CA TRP A 97 18.69 13.91 -7.56
C TRP A 97 19.94 13.72 -8.44
N PRO A 98 21.11 13.40 -7.86
CA PRO A 98 22.32 13.14 -8.66
C PRO A 98 22.22 11.87 -9.50
N SER A 99 21.46 10.87 -9.03
CA SER A 99 21.26 9.58 -9.69
C SER A 99 19.86 9.03 -9.47
N LEU A 100 19.43 8.14 -10.37
CA LEU A 100 18.24 7.31 -10.17
C LEU A 100 18.54 6.22 -9.13
N ASP A 101 17.48 5.71 -8.49
CA ASP A 101 17.54 4.46 -7.71
C ASP A 101 17.26 3.28 -8.65
N THR A 102 18.31 2.62 -9.07
CA THR A 102 18.25 1.41 -9.91
C THR A 102 18.58 0.14 -9.14
N ASP A 103 18.74 0.22 -7.81
CA ASP A 103 18.98 -0.94 -6.96
C ASP A 103 17.72 -1.78 -6.82
N ARG A 104 17.67 -2.89 -7.59
CA ARG A 104 16.53 -3.83 -7.57
C ARG A 104 16.65 -4.91 -6.50
N ALA A 105 17.75 -4.93 -5.76
CA ALA A 105 17.94 -5.85 -4.63
C ALA A 105 17.53 -5.23 -3.29
N GLN A 106 17.90 -3.97 -3.03
CA GLN A 106 17.68 -3.30 -1.74
C GLN A 106 17.01 -1.93 -1.86
N GLY A 107 16.76 -1.45 -3.07
CA GLY A 107 16.13 -0.17 -3.34
C GLY A 107 14.63 -0.11 -3.00
N CYS A 108 14.02 1.01 -3.37
CA CYS A 108 12.60 1.27 -3.17
C CYS A 108 11.72 0.33 -4.01
N ILE A 109 12.09 0.10 -5.27
CA ILE A 109 11.45 -0.88 -6.17
C ILE A 109 12.40 -2.05 -6.33
N ARG A 110 11.91 -3.27 -6.08
CA ARG A 110 12.69 -4.49 -6.09
C ARG A 110 12.31 -5.42 -7.24
N SER A 111 13.25 -6.28 -7.65
CA SER A 111 12.95 -7.39 -8.56
C SER A 111 12.12 -8.47 -7.87
N MET A 112 11.61 -9.42 -8.66
CA MET A 112 10.87 -10.59 -8.15
C MET A 112 11.68 -11.38 -7.11
N ASP A 113 12.98 -11.58 -7.35
CA ASP A 113 13.84 -12.37 -6.46
C ASP A 113 14.13 -11.67 -5.13
N HIS A 114 13.95 -10.35 -5.06
CA HIS A 114 14.21 -9.53 -3.89
C HIS A 114 12.94 -8.85 -3.34
N ALA A 115 11.76 -9.30 -3.76
CA ALA A 115 10.48 -8.76 -3.34
C ALA A 115 10.37 -8.64 -1.81
N PHE A 116 9.65 -7.63 -1.34
CA PHE A 116 9.36 -7.46 0.09
C PHE A 116 8.51 -8.60 0.66
N SER A 117 7.63 -9.16 -0.17
CA SER A 117 6.85 -10.37 0.10
C SER A 117 6.63 -11.10 -1.22
N GLN A 118 6.59 -12.43 -1.18
CA GLN A 118 6.31 -13.27 -2.36
C GLN A 118 4.82 -13.23 -2.75
N GLU A 119 3.96 -12.76 -1.85
CA GLU A 119 2.55 -12.51 -2.11
C GLU A 119 2.30 -11.00 -2.16
N GLY A 120 1.28 -10.60 -2.92
CA GLY A 120 0.78 -9.22 -2.91
C GLY A 120 0.17 -8.88 -1.55
N GLY A 121 0.05 -7.60 -1.25
CA GLY A 121 -0.36 -7.13 0.06
C GLY A 121 -1.86 -7.24 0.39
N LEU A 122 -2.63 -8.10 -0.29
CA LEU A 122 -4.06 -8.28 -0.07
C LEU A 122 -4.40 -9.76 0.09
N ALA A 123 -5.23 -10.09 1.08
CA ALA A 123 -5.82 -11.41 1.23
C ALA A 123 -7.35 -11.32 1.40
N VAL A 124 -8.05 -12.37 0.97
CA VAL A 124 -9.49 -12.53 1.24
C VAL A 124 -9.65 -13.62 2.28
N LEU A 125 -10.21 -13.25 3.42
CA LEU A 125 -10.49 -14.15 4.54
C LEU A 125 -11.96 -14.56 4.50
N HIS A 126 -12.23 -15.82 4.86
CA HIS A 126 -13.58 -16.37 4.93
C HIS A 126 -13.84 -16.95 6.32
N GLY A 127 -15.07 -16.83 6.78
CA GLY A 127 -15.49 -17.36 8.06
C GLY A 127 -16.96 -17.07 8.35
N ASN A 128 -17.42 -17.47 9.54
CA ASN A 128 -18.82 -17.31 9.94
C ASN A 128 -19.26 -15.83 10.07
N ILE A 129 -18.32 -14.91 10.23
CA ILE A 129 -18.60 -13.46 10.25
C ILE A 129 -18.61 -12.88 8.82
N ALA A 130 -17.80 -13.44 7.90
CA ALA A 130 -17.65 -12.99 6.54
C ALA A 130 -17.81 -14.17 5.56
N LEU A 131 -19.04 -14.63 5.37
CA LEU A 131 -19.36 -15.79 4.52
C LEU A 131 -18.94 -15.57 3.05
N ASP A 132 -19.14 -14.38 2.55
CA ASP A 132 -18.77 -13.97 1.18
C ASP A 132 -17.32 -13.45 1.10
N GLY A 133 -16.61 -13.46 2.21
CA GLY A 133 -15.24 -12.99 2.34
C GLY A 133 -15.10 -11.56 2.82
N CYS A 134 -13.97 -11.28 3.45
CA CYS A 134 -13.51 -9.92 3.76
C CYS A 134 -12.07 -9.73 3.28
N VAL A 135 -11.75 -8.50 2.89
CA VAL A 135 -10.42 -8.13 2.38
C VAL A 135 -9.58 -7.57 3.51
N VAL A 136 -8.36 -8.07 3.65
CA VAL A 136 -7.34 -7.51 4.52
C VAL A 136 -6.13 -7.07 3.70
N LYS A 137 -5.57 -5.91 4.04
CA LYS A 137 -4.30 -5.42 3.51
C LYS A 137 -3.16 -5.98 4.36
N THR A 138 -2.70 -7.17 4.03
CA THR A 138 -1.62 -7.86 4.77
C THR A 138 -0.28 -7.14 4.71
N ALA A 139 -0.04 -6.34 3.65
CA ALA A 139 1.19 -5.57 3.51
C ALA A 139 1.46 -4.57 4.66
N GLY A 140 0.43 -4.17 5.40
CA GLY A 140 0.54 -3.25 6.55
C GLY A 140 0.41 -3.92 7.91
N VAL A 141 0.21 -5.25 7.95
CA VAL A 141 0.03 -6.02 9.19
C VAL A 141 1.37 -6.60 9.63
N ASP A 142 1.71 -6.47 10.91
CA ASP A 142 2.86 -7.14 11.49
C ASP A 142 2.63 -8.66 11.53
N ASP A 143 3.65 -9.46 11.24
CA ASP A 143 3.54 -10.93 11.17
C ASP A 143 3.01 -11.54 12.48
N SER A 144 3.29 -10.92 13.63
CA SER A 144 2.79 -11.34 14.93
C SER A 144 1.27 -11.17 15.09
N LEU A 145 0.63 -10.37 14.23
CA LEU A 145 -0.80 -10.07 14.25
C LEU A 145 -1.60 -10.81 13.17
N LEU A 146 -0.96 -11.67 12.37
CA LEU A 146 -1.65 -12.47 11.34
C LEU A 146 -2.63 -13.48 11.95
N VAL A 147 -2.43 -13.86 13.20
CA VAL A 147 -3.40 -14.62 14.01
C VAL A 147 -3.74 -13.77 15.23
N PHE A 148 -5.01 -13.39 15.35
CA PHE A 148 -5.49 -12.54 16.45
C PHE A 148 -6.79 -13.09 17.02
N GLU A 149 -6.85 -13.19 18.34
CA GLU A 149 -8.05 -13.63 19.09
C GLU A 149 -8.29 -12.65 20.23
N GLY A 150 -9.57 -12.30 20.45
CA GLY A 150 -9.95 -11.41 21.53
C GLY A 150 -11.44 -11.23 21.66
N PRO A 151 -11.90 -10.58 22.73
CA PRO A 151 -13.31 -10.25 22.90
C PRO A 151 -13.75 -9.21 21.84
N ALA A 152 -14.95 -9.39 21.33
CA ALA A 152 -15.55 -8.46 20.39
C ALA A 152 -16.06 -7.20 21.13
N HIS A 153 -15.54 -6.03 20.78
CA HIS A 153 -16.06 -4.74 21.18
C HIS A 153 -16.90 -4.21 20.02
N VAL A 154 -18.22 -4.40 20.11
CA VAL A 154 -19.15 -4.11 19.00
C VAL A 154 -19.74 -2.73 19.14
N VAL A 155 -19.71 -1.93 18.08
CA VAL A 155 -20.28 -0.60 17.96
C VAL A 155 -21.09 -0.47 16.66
N GLU A 156 -22.05 0.43 16.63
CA GLU A 156 -23.02 0.56 15.56
C GLU A 156 -22.68 1.69 14.57
N SER A 157 -21.60 2.42 14.82
CA SER A 157 -21.13 3.49 13.93
C SER A 157 -19.65 3.79 14.14
N GLN A 158 -19.04 4.48 13.16
CA GLN A 158 -17.69 5.02 13.26
C GLN A 158 -17.55 6.01 14.41
N ASP A 159 -18.56 6.88 14.60
CA ASP A 159 -18.54 7.91 15.64
C ASP A 159 -18.55 7.27 17.03
N GLU A 160 -19.38 6.24 17.25
CA GLU A 160 -19.39 5.46 18.48
C GLU A 160 -18.04 4.75 18.72
N ALA A 161 -17.43 4.21 17.68
CA ALA A 161 -16.09 3.61 17.77
C ALA A 161 -15.05 4.63 18.25
N VAL A 162 -15.06 5.83 17.68
CA VAL A 162 -14.17 6.92 18.08
C VAL A 162 -14.40 7.33 19.52
N GLU A 163 -15.65 7.50 19.94
CA GLU A 163 -16.01 7.83 21.32
C GLU A 163 -15.49 6.76 22.30
N HIS A 164 -15.71 5.47 22.01
CA HIS A 164 -15.25 4.37 22.86
C HIS A 164 -13.74 4.27 22.93
N ILE A 165 -13.01 4.53 21.83
CA ILE A 165 -11.54 4.55 21.81
C ILE A 165 -10.99 5.69 22.68
N LEU A 166 -11.54 6.90 22.52
CA LEU A 166 -11.07 8.09 23.24
C LEU A 166 -11.43 8.08 24.73
N ASN A 167 -12.49 7.38 25.11
CA ASN A 167 -12.94 7.24 26.51
C ASN A 167 -12.40 5.96 27.20
N ASP A 168 -11.35 5.36 26.66
CA ASP A 168 -10.72 4.16 27.22
C ASP A 168 -11.66 2.97 27.41
N GLN A 169 -12.71 2.85 26.61
CA GLN A 169 -13.63 1.69 26.65
C GLN A 169 -13.07 0.50 25.86
N VAL A 170 -12.31 0.78 24.78
CA VAL A 170 -11.58 -0.23 24.02
C VAL A 170 -10.28 -0.57 24.76
N LYS A 171 -10.00 -1.85 24.94
CA LYS A 171 -8.85 -2.37 25.65
C LYS A 171 -7.89 -3.11 24.73
N ALA A 172 -6.63 -3.21 25.15
CA ALA A 172 -5.65 -4.07 24.46
C ALA A 172 -6.15 -5.53 24.44
N GLY A 173 -6.15 -6.14 23.27
CA GLY A 173 -6.68 -7.47 23.03
C GLY A 173 -8.08 -7.48 22.42
N ASP A 174 -8.77 -6.34 22.34
CA ASP A 174 -10.11 -6.29 21.75
C ASP A 174 -10.09 -6.42 20.22
N VAL A 175 -11.14 -7.06 19.70
CA VAL A 175 -11.54 -6.98 18.29
C VAL A 175 -12.64 -5.95 18.18
N VAL A 176 -12.33 -4.75 17.70
CA VAL A 176 -13.31 -3.68 17.50
C VAL A 176 -14.11 -3.98 16.24
N VAL A 177 -15.43 -4.09 16.37
CA VAL A 177 -16.34 -4.42 15.26
C VAL A 177 -17.28 -3.24 15.03
N VAL A 178 -17.05 -2.51 13.94
CA VAL A 178 -17.88 -1.35 13.56
C VAL A 178 -18.87 -1.80 12.50
N ARG A 179 -20.16 -1.78 12.83
CA ARG A 179 -21.27 -2.22 11.97
C ARG A 179 -22.01 -1.04 11.35
N TYR A 180 -22.81 -1.34 10.32
CA TYR A 180 -23.72 -0.41 9.64
C TYR A 180 -23.05 0.81 8.98
N GLU A 181 -21.79 0.68 8.57
CA GLU A 181 -21.06 1.68 7.79
C GLU A 181 -20.98 1.32 6.30
N GLY A 182 -21.41 0.13 5.95
CA GLY A 182 -21.44 -0.41 4.60
C GLY A 182 -22.73 -0.09 3.83
N PRO A 183 -22.92 -0.70 2.65
CA PRO A 183 -24.06 -0.45 1.76
C PRO A 183 -25.36 -1.06 2.23
N LYS A 184 -25.35 -2.00 3.18
CA LYS A 184 -26.53 -2.63 3.76
C LYS A 184 -26.83 -2.04 5.14
N GLY A 185 -27.74 -1.07 5.20
CA GLY A 185 -28.18 -0.47 6.45
C GLY A 185 -27.32 0.69 6.95
N GLY A 186 -26.29 1.08 6.23
CA GLY A 186 -25.41 2.19 6.55
C GLY A 186 -25.32 3.24 5.45
N PRO A 187 -24.43 4.24 5.61
CA PRO A 187 -24.25 5.33 4.65
C PRO A 187 -23.63 4.88 3.30
N GLY A 188 -23.17 3.64 3.19
CA GLY A 188 -22.61 3.09 1.96
C GLY A 188 -21.25 2.44 2.18
N MET A 189 -20.18 3.18 1.98
CA MET A 189 -18.80 2.69 2.13
C MET A 189 -18.00 3.70 2.95
N GLN A 190 -18.41 3.91 4.19
CA GLN A 190 -17.75 4.83 5.12
C GLN A 190 -16.30 4.39 5.34
N GLU A 191 -15.40 5.36 5.27
CA GLU A 191 -13.98 5.13 5.44
C GLU A 191 -13.57 5.18 6.92
N MET A 192 -12.83 4.15 7.38
CA MET A 192 -12.45 3.97 8.78
C MET A 192 -11.14 4.68 9.17
N LEU A 193 -10.88 5.85 8.61
CA LEU A 193 -9.66 6.60 8.91
C LEU A 193 -9.58 7.03 10.39
N TYR A 194 -10.69 7.53 10.94
CA TYR A 194 -10.69 8.02 12.32
C TYR A 194 -10.47 6.92 13.34
N PRO A 195 -11.21 5.79 13.36
CA PRO A 195 -10.96 4.72 14.32
C PRO A 195 -9.53 4.18 14.24
N THR A 196 -8.97 3.97 13.03
CA THR A 196 -7.60 3.49 12.86
C THR A 196 -6.57 4.49 13.38
N SER A 197 -6.77 5.78 13.09
CA SER A 197 -5.86 6.84 13.55
C SER A 197 -5.89 7.00 15.07
N TYR A 198 -7.07 6.95 15.68
CA TYR A 198 -7.20 7.07 17.14
C TYR A 198 -6.66 5.83 17.85
N LEU A 199 -6.94 4.60 17.37
CA LEU A 199 -6.32 3.39 17.92
C LEU A 199 -4.78 3.49 17.91
N LYS A 200 -4.20 3.98 16.82
CA LYS A 200 -2.75 4.26 16.76
C LYS A 200 -2.34 5.34 17.76
N GLY A 201 -3.09 6.44 17.82
CA GLY A 201 -2.80 7.59 18.69
C GLY A 201 -2.79 7.26 20.18
N VAL A 202 -3.69 6.38 20.64
CA VAL A 202 -3.74 5.91 22.03
C VAL A 202 -2.85 4.68 22.30
N GLY A 203 -2.06 4.23 21.30
CA GLY A 203 -1.13 3.11 21.46
C GLY A 203 -1.76 1.72 21.40
N LEU A 204 -3.00 1.60 20.93
CA LEU A 204 -3.73 0.33 20.75
C LEU A 204 -3.56 -0.28 19.35
N GLY A 205 -3.00 0.46 18.38
CA GLY A 205 -2.84 -0.02 17.00
C GLY A 205 -2.23 -1.42 16.87
N PRO A 206 -1.10 -1.76 17.54
CA PRO A 206 -0.51 -3.09 17.49
C PRO A 206 -1.14 -4.09 18.48
N LYS A 207 -2.24 -3.74 19.14
CA LYS A 207 -2.84 -4.53 20.22
C LYS A 207 -4.31 -4.85 20.04
N CYS A 208 -4.95 -4.31 18.99
CA CYS A 208 -6.36 -4.53 18.67
C CYS A 208 -6.50 -4.89 17.20
N ALA A 209 -7.53 -5.67 16.88
CA ALA A 209 -8.00 -5.82 15.50
C ALA A 209 -9.20 -4.91 15.28
N LEU A 210 -9.43 -4.49 14.01
CA LEU A 210 -10.59 -3.71 13.60
C LEU A 210 -11.27 -4.38 12.41
N ILE A 211 -12.56 -4.60 12.53
CA ILE A 211 -13.43 -5.19 11.50
C ILE A 211 -14.58 -4.23 11.22
N THR A 212 -14.94 -4.06 9.95
CA THR A 212 -16.06 -3.22 9.54
C THR A 212 -16.69 -3.74 8.24
N ASP A 213 -17.96 -3.42 8.02
CA ASP A 213 -18.65 -3.51 6.73
C ASP A 213 -18.47 -2.25 5.87
N GLY A 214 -17.79 -1.22 6.39
CA GLY A 214 -17.30 -0.07 5.66
C GLY A 214 -16.05 -0.38 4.85
N ARG A 215 -15.09 0.55 4.78
CA ARG A 215 -13.84 0.37 4.03
C ARG A 215 -12.63 0.99 4.71
N PHE A 216 -11.45 0.55 4.27
CA PHE A 216 -10.16 1.17 4.57
C PHE A 216 -9.51 1.71 3.30
N SER A 217 -8.91 2.90 3.36
CA SER A 217 -8.25 3.50 2.20
C SER A 217 -6.84 2.98 1.95
N GLY A 218 -6.35 2.08 2.75
CA GLY A 218 -5.07 1.41 2.56
C GLY A 218 -3.86 2.23 3.01
N GLY A 219 -4.03 3.17 3.92
CA GLY A 219 -2.97 3.92 4.59
C GLY A 219 -2.45 3.21 5.83
#